data_06ec8ba08b073861e23656f65c63fff2
#
_entry.id   06ec8ba08b073861e23656f65c63fff2
#
_cell.length_a   1.000
_cell.length_b   1.000
_cell.length_c   1.000
_cell.angle_alpha   90.00
_cell.angle_beta   90.00
_cell.angle_gamma   90.00
#
_symmetry.space_group_name_H-M   'P 1'
#
loop_
_entity.id
_entity.type
_entity.pdbx_description
1 polymer ?
#
loop_
_entity_poly.entity_id
_entity_poly.type
_entity_poly.pdbx_seq_one_letter_code
_entity_poly.pdbx_strand_id
1 'polypeptide(L)'
;KIALIVAAATHRDPKPEEWPYMLGERLWPAWKDRAFFHHDREDLEKLGAMPDGTPVELNARAARSEVVISLCDLDYHYFAGVSGGPKHLVPGIAGRALTTADHLQMFGELGFAPHVDMGILDGNPVYEY
;
A
#
# COMPACT_ATOMS: atom_id res chain seq x y z
N LYS A 1 20.61 7.79 3.62
CA LYS A 1 19.82 7.71 4.88
C LYS A 1 18.72 6.67 4.69
N ILE A 2 18.38 5.90 5.73
CA ILE A 2 17.30 4.92 5.71
C ILE A 2 16.12 5.52 6.47
N ALA A 3 14.92 5.41 5.92
CA ALA A 3 13.64 5.70 6.55
C ALA A 3 12.77 4.45 6.55
N LEU A 4 11.84 4.36 7.49
CA LEU A 4 10.84 3.32 7.57
C LEU A 4 9.47 3.96 7.30
N ILE A 5 8.68 3.37 6.41
CA ILE A 5 7.34 3.83 6.09
C ILE A 5 6.38 2.70 6.41
N VAL A 6 5.39 2.99 7.24
CA VAL A 6 4.28 2.06 7.50
C VAL A 6 3.28 2.20 6.37
N ALA A 7 3.13 1.13 5.60
CA ALA A 7 2.18 1.05 4.49
C ALA A 7 0.77 0.86 5.05
N ALA A 8 0.01 1.94 5.08
CA ALA A 8 -1.27 1.99 5.78
C ALA A 8 -2.48 2.17 4.87
N ALA A 9 -2.26 2.41 3.56
CA ALA A 9 -3.34 2.71 2.61
C ALA A 9 -4.28 3.80 3.17
N THR A 10 -5.53 3.42 3.44
CA THR A 10 -6.56 4.32 3.99
C THR A 10 -6.84 4.10 5.47
N HIS A 11 -5.99 3.35 6.16
CA HIS A 11 -6.14 3.09 7.59
C HIS A 11 -5.86 4.33 8.43
N ARG A 12 -6.39 4.35 9.64
CA ARG A 12 -6.17 5.43 10.61
C ARG A 12 -4.72 5.48 11.07
N ASP A 13 -4.29 6.62 11.50
CA ASP A 13 -2.99 6.79 12.16
C ASP A 13 -2.88 5.92 13.41
N PRO A 14 -1.70 5.37 13.68
CA PRO A 14 -1.43 4.71 14.94
C PRO A 14 -1.41 5.73 16.07
N LYS A 15 -1.90 5.34 17.24
CA LYS A 15 -1.68 6.12 18.44
C LYS A 15 -0.21 6.04 18.86
N PRO A 16 0.30 7.02 19.61
CA PRO A 16 1.70 7.03 20.05
C PRO A 16 2.16 5.73 20.74
N GLU A 17 1.29 5.11 21.53
CA GLU A 17 1.55 3.86 22.23
C GLU A 17 1.58 2.63 21.32
N GLU A 18 1.00 2.71 20.11
CA GLU A 18 0.98 1.58 19.16
C GLU A 18 2.31 1.45 18.38
N TRP A 19 3.07 2.52 18.25
CA TRP A 19 4.35 2.50 17.52
C TRP A 19 5.38 1.49 18.06
N PRO A 20 5.64 1.43 19.39
CA PRO A 20 6.53 0.41 19.94
C PRO A 20 6.02 -1.01 19.69
N TYR A 21 4.70 -1.22 19.70
CA TYR A 21 4.10 -2.51 19.39
C TYR A 21 4.30 -2.90 17.91
N MET A 22 4.09 -1.96 16.97
CA MET A 22 4.21 -2.20 15.53
C MET A 22 5.66 -2.45 15.09
N LEU A 23 6.61 -1.69 15.63
CA LEU A 23 8.03 -1.77 15.25
C LEU A 23 8.86 -2.64 16.19
N GLY A 24 8.29 -3.09 17.30
CA GLY A 24 8.97 -3.80 18.37
C GLY A 24 9.70 -2.83 19.33
N GLU A 25 9.52 -3.10 20.61
CA GLU A 25 10.06 -2.27 21.70
C GLU A 25 11.58 -2.07 21.61
N ARG A 26 12.30 -3.06 21.09
CA ARG A 26 13.75 -3.00 20.91
C ARG A 26 14.19 -2.05 19.79
N LEU A 27 13.43 -1.99 18.71
CA LEU A 27 13.77 -1.18 17.52
C LEU A 27 13.24 0.25 17.63
N TRP A 28 12.08 0.44 18.24
CA TRP A 28 11.41 1.73 18.31
C TRP A 28 12.32 2.89 18.76
N PRO A 29 13.11 2.79 19.86
CA PRO A 29 13.95 3.90 20.31
C PRO A 29 14.96 4.38 19.26
N ALA A 30 15.45 3.46 18.41
CA ALA A 30 16.42 3.77 17.36
C ALA A 30 15.78 4.31 16.07
N TRP A 31 14.49 4.07 15.88
CA TRP A 31 13.79 4.37 14.62
C TRP A 31 12.73 5.47 14.73
N LYS A 32 12.33 5.89 15.91
CA LYS A 32 11.24 6.86 16.16
C LYS A 32 11.35 8.16 15.34
N ASP A 33 12.56 8.64 15.09
CA ASP A 33 12.81 9.87 14.33
C ASP A 33 12.90 9.66 12.81
N ARG A 34 12.73 8.42 12.35
CA ARG A 34 12.81 8.00 10.93
C ARG A 34 11.69 7.04 10.53
N ALA A 35 10.73 6.80 11.40
CA ALA A 35 9.53 6.05 11.12
C ALA A 35 8.39 7.01 10.79
N PHE A 36 7.73 6.76 9.66
CA PHE A 36 6.66 7.59 9.12
C PHE A 36 5.45 6.73 8.85
N PHE A 37 4.30 7.28 9.11
CA PHE A 37 3.04 6.67 8.70
C PHE A 37 2.65 7.23 7.33
N HIS A 38 2.16 6.38 6.44
CA HIS A 38 1.67 6.84 5.16
C HIS A 38 0.30 7.49 5.29
N HIS A 39 0.12 8.63 4.64
CA HIS A 39 -1.15 9.31 4.47
C HIS A 39 -1.53 9.36 2.99
N ASP A 40 -2.70 8.87 2.65
CA ASP A 40 -3.17 8.71 1.28
C ASP A 40 -3.61 10.02 0.59
N ARG A 41 -3.47 11.15 1.27
CA ARG A 41 -3.78 12.50 0.76
C ARG A 41 -2.67 13.51 0.94
N GLU A 42 -1.59 13.12 1.59
CA GLU A 42 -0.53 14.04 1.99
C GLU A 42 0.84 13.43 1.64
N ASP A 43 1.82 14.30 1.42
CA ASP A 43 3.22 13.90 1.16
C ASP A 43 3.35 12.89 0.01
N LEU A 44 2.62 13.16 -1.08
CA LEU A 44 2.56 12.32 -2.27
C LEU A 44 3.45 12.90 -3.40
N GLU A 45 4.02 12.00 -4.19
CA GLU A 45 4.74 12.30 -5.44
C GLU A 45 3.99 11.70 -6.61
N LYS A 46 3.67 12.51 -7.61
CA LYS A 46 3.05 12.05 -8.84
C LYS A 46 4.09 11.48 -9.78
N LEU A 47 4.00 10.20 -10.09
CA LEU A 47 4.90 9.47 -10.98
C LEU A 47 4.38 9.38 -12.42
N GLY A 48 3.07 9.56 -12.62
CA GLY A 48 2.44 9.46 -13.92
C GLY A 48 0.93 9.31 -13.81
N ALA A 49 0.34 8.60 -14.76
CA ALA A 49 -1.05 8.23 -14.75
C ALA A 49 -1.25 6.85 -15.37
N MET A 50 -2.27 6.14 -14.90
CA MET A 50 -2.77 4.90 -15.49
C MET A 50 -3.43 5.18 -16.84
N PRO A 51 -3.65 4.17 -17.72
CA PRO A 51 -4.31 4.36 -19.02
C PRO A 51 -5.72 4.99 -18.94
N ASP A 52 -6.41 4.78 -17.83
CA ASP A 52 -7.73 5.38 -17.56
C ASP A 52 -7.67 6.83 -17.07
N GLY A 53 -6.45 7.39 -16.90
CA GLY A 53 -6.21 8.75 -16.42
C GLY A 53 -6.05 8.85 -14.90
N THR A 54 -6.21 7.77 -14.15
CA THR A 54 -5.98 7.75 -12.70
C THR A 54 -4.55 8.17 -12.39
N PRO A 55 -4.32 9.17 -11.52
CA PRO A 55 -2.97 9.59 -11.17
C PRO A 55 -2.24 8.51 -10.39
N VAL A 56 -1.02 8.18 -10.82
CA VAL A 56 -0.10 7.31 -10.07
C VAL A 56 0.67 8.18 -9.08
N GLU A 57 0.20 8.19 -7.86
CA GLU A 57 0.79 8.93 -6.75
C GLU A 57 1.19 7.97 -5.64
N LEU A 58 2.43 8.07 -5.19
CA LEU A 58 2.95 7.29 -4.07
C LEU A 58 3.52 8.22 -3.00
N ASN A 59 3.73 7.66 -1.81
CA ASN A 59 4.42 8.38 -0.73
C ASN A 59 5.72 9.01 -1.25
N ALA A 60 5.87 10.33 -1.09
CA ALA A 60 6.96 11.09 -1.70
C ALA A 60 8.36 10.65 -1.22
N ARG A 61 8.47 10.11 0.01
CA ARG A 61 9.74 9.59 0.52
C ARG A 61 10.14 8.30 -0.19
N ALA A 62 9.17 7.41 -0.41
CA ALA A 62 9.41 6.17 -1.18
C ALA A 62 9.72 6.49 -2.64
N ALA A 63 8.91 7.33 -3.27
CA ALA A 63 9.05 7.69 -4.68
C ALA A 63 10.39 8.36 -5.02
N ARG A 64 10.98 9.11 -4.07
CA ARG A 64 12.29 9.77 -4.20
C ARG A 64 13.46 8.94 -3.73
N SER A 65 13.24 7.71 -3.27
CA SER A 65 14.30 6.83 -2.80
C SER A 65 14.94 6.06 -3.95
N GLU A 66 16.25 5.87 -3.88
CA GLU A 66 16.99 5.05 -4.85
C GLU A 66 16.63 3.56 -4.74
N VAL A 67 16.26 3.11 -3.53
CA VAL A 67 15.89 1.73 -3.26
C VAL A 67 14.74 1.71 -2.26
N VAL A 68 13.72 0.91 -2.55
CA VAL A 68 12.61 0.60 -1.64
C VAL A 68 12.63 -0.89 -1.34
N ILE A 69 12.61 -1.25 -0.06
CA ILE A 69 12.55 -2.64 0.40
C ILE A 69 11.23 -2.82 1.12
N SER A 70 10.38 -3.73 0.62
CA SER A 70 9.13 -4.11 1.28
C SER A 70 9.40 -5.25 2.28
N LEU A 71 8.98 -5.03 3.52
CA LEU A 71 8.95 -6.05 4.57
C LEU A 71 7.48 -6.34 4.89
N CYS A 72 7.04 -7.55 4.65
CA CYS A 72 5.63 -7.89 4.77
C CYS A 72 5.40 -9.34 5.16
N ASP A 73 4.25 -9.58 5.74
CA ASP A 73 3.65 -10.90 5.76
C ASP A 73 3.05 -11.22 4.40
N LEU A 74 2.92 -12.49 4.09
CA LEU A 74 2.19 -12.96 2.93
C LEU A 74 1.05 -13.83 3.43
N ASP A 75 -0.18 -13.37 3.25
CA ASP A 75 -1.40 -14.06 3.66
C ASP A 75 -2.44 -13.98 2.54
N TYR A 76 -3.48 -14.79 2.63
CA TYR A 76 -4.58 -14.72 1.67
C TYR A 76 -5.38 -13.43 1.82
N HIS A 77 -5.77 -12.87 0.67
CA HIS A 77 -6.60 -11.68 0.63
C HIS A 77 -7.87 -11.95 -0.17
N TYR A 78 -9.02 -11.64 0.40
CA TYR A 78 -10.34 -12.05 -0.10
C TYR A 78 -10.71 -11.53 -1.49
N PHE A 79 -10.09 -10.47 -2.02
CA PHE A 79 -10.32 -10.02 -3.39
C PHE A 79 -9.03 -9.83 -4.21
N ALA A 80 -7.89 -9.58 -3.59
CA ALA A 80 -6.64 -9.31 -4.31
C ALA A 80 -5.71 -10.53 -4.40
N GLY A 81 -6.21 -11.73 -4.10
CA GLY A 81 -5.43 -12.95 -4.07
C GLY A 81 -4.60 -13.09 -2.80
N VAL A 82 -3.57 -12.27 -2.62
CA VAL A 82 -2.71 -12.24 -1.45
C VAL A 82 -2.52 -10.82 -0.92
N SER A 83 -2.20 -10.72 0.37
CA SER A 83 -1.67 -9.51 1.00
C SER A 83 -0.15 -9.44 0.85
N GLY A 84 0.44 -8.32 1.18
CA GLY A 84 1.90 -8.15 1.06
C GLY A 84 2.39 -7.95 -0.37
N GLY A 85 3.70 -8.08 -0.59
CA GLY A 85 4.31 -7.89 -1.91
C GLY A 85 3.97 -6.55 -2.56
N PRO A 86 3.48 -6.53 -3.82
CA PRO A 86 3.10 -5.32 -4.54
C PRO A 86 2.05 -4.47 -3.81
N LYS A 87 1.19 -5.08 -3.01
CA LYS A 87 0.17 -4.37 -2.23
C LYS A 87 0.73 -3.42 -1.17
N HIS A 88 1.98 -3.54 -0.80
CA HIS A 88 2.64 -2.53 0.02
C HIS A 88 2.94 -1.23 -0.74
N LEU A 89 2.98 -1.28 -2.06
CA LEU A 89 3.08 -0.08 -2.90
C LEU A 89 1.67 0.43 -3.25
N VAL A 90 0.84 -0.41 -3.86
CA VAL A 90 -0.56 -0.12 -4.17
C VAL A 90 -1.42 -1.22 -3.54
N PRO A 91 -2.31 -0.86 -2.61
CA PRO A 91 -2.65 0.47 -2.10
C PRO A 91 -1.76 1.00 -0.95
N GLY A 92 -0.83 0.23 -0.42
CA GLY A 92 -0.15 0.41 0.86
C GLY A 92 0.44 1.79 1.11
N ILE A 93 1.10 2.39 0.13
CA ILE A 93 1.69 3.74 0.17
C ILE A 93 1.20 4.62 -0.99
N ALA A 94 0.09 4.26 -1.61
CA ALA A 94 -0.51 4.98 -2.74
C ALA A 94 -1.44 6.11 -2.30
N GLY A 95 -1.62 7.10 -3.17
CA GLY A 95 -2.61 8.15 -3.01
C GLY A 95 -4.04 7.61 -3.10
N ARG A 96 -4.98 8.35 -2.52
CA ARG A 96 -6.40 7.97 -2.42
C ARG A 96 -7.01 7.60 -3.77
N ALA A 97 -6.72 8.35 -4.82
CA ALA A 97 -7.28 8.12 -6.15
C ALA A 97 -6.85 6.76 -6.71
N LEU A 98 -5.55 6.45 -6.63
CA LEU A 98 -4.99 5.18 -7.10
C LEU A 98 -5.51 4.00 -6.25
N THR A 99 -5.53 4.15 -4.92
CA THR A 99 -6.10 3.15 -4.01
C THR A 99 -7.57 2.85 -4.32
N THR A 100 -8.37 3.89 -4.61
CA THR A 100 -9.77 3.72 -4.96
C THR A 100 -9.93 3.00 -6.30
N ALA A 101 -9.17 3.40 -7.31
CA ALA A 101 -9.20 2.78 -8.63
C ALA A 101 -8.79 1.30 -8.58
N ASP A 102 -7.72 0.98 -7.84
CA ASP A 102 -7.29 -0.39 -7.55
C ASP A 102 -8.43 -1.23 -6.95
N HIS A 103 -9.04 -0.76 -5.87
CA HIS A 103 -10.12 -1.49 -5.22
C HIS A 103 -11.37 -1.65 -6.11
N LEU A 104 -11.66 -0.67 -6.97
CA LEU A 104 -12.80 -0.76 -7.88
C LEU A 104 -12.61 -1.84 -8.96
N GLN A 105 -11.38 -2.29 -9.23
CA GLN A 105 -11.13 -3.42 -10.13
C GLN A 105 -11.76 -4.73 -9.65
N MET A 106 -12.14 -4.82 -8.37
CA MET A 106 -12.84 -6.02 -7.87
C MET A 106 -14.24 -6.19 -8.46
N PHE A 107 -14.82 -5.15 -9.06
CA PHE A 107 -16.19 -5.20 -9.58
C PHE A 107 -16.24 -5.37 -11.10
N GLY A 108 -17.05 -6.32 -11.55
CA GLY A 108 -17.51 -6.45 -12.94
C GLY A 108 -18.94 -5.96 -13.11
N GLU A 109 -19.53 -6.17 -14.28
CA GLU A 109 -20.89 -5.70 -14.61
C GLU A 109 -21.99 -6.31 -13.71
N LEU A 110 -21.82 -7.54 -13.27
CA LEU A 110 -22.84 -8.31 -12.53
C LEU A 110 -22.38 -8.76 -11.13
N GLY A 111 -21.37 -8.14 -10.57
CA GLY A 111 -20.81 -8.53 -9.25
C GLY A 111 -19.30 -8.44 -9.22
N PHE A 112 -18.63 -9.41 -8.60
CA PHE A 112 -17.18 -9.48 -8.64
C PHE A 112 -16.67 -9.80 -10.06
N ALA A 113 -15.56 -9.18 -10.42
CA ALA A 113 -14.88 -9.48 -11.68
C ALA A 113 -14.32 -10.92 -11.66
N PRO A 114 -14.11 -11.55 -12.82
CA PRO A 114 -13.48 -12.85 -12.89
C PRO A 114 -12.13 -12.86 -12.18
N HIS A 115 -11.78 -13.99 -11.57
CA HIS A 115 -10.53 -14.21 -10.84
C HIS A 115 -10.32 -13.37 -9.57
N VAL A 116 -11.33 -12.59 -9.16
CA VAL A 116 -11.33 -11.87 -7.88
C VAL A 116 -11.65 -12.85 -6.75
N ASP A 117 -10.60 -13.51 -6.22
CA ASP A 117 -10.74 -14.49 -5.15
C ASP A 117 -9.41 -14.68 -4.40
N MET A 118 -9.48 -15.35 -3.25
CA MET A 118 -8.32 -15.67 -2.41
C MET A 118 -7.32 -16.58 -3.16
N GLY A 119 -6.05 -16.21 -3.11
CA GLY A 119 -4.96 -16.99 -3.68
C GLY A 119 -4.87 -16.95 -5.21
N ILE A 120 -5.78 -16.27 -5.89
CA ILE A 120 -5.75 -16.08 -7.34
C ILE A 120 -4.94 -14.81 -7.65
N LEU A 121 -3.85 -14.96 -8.37
CA LEU A 121 -3.00 -13.84 -8.81
C LEU A 121 -3.13 -13.62 -10.32
N ASP A 122 -2.96 -14.68 -11.10
CA ASP A 122 -3.02 -14.61 -12.57
C ASP A 122 -4.43 -14.22 -13.04
N GLY A 123 -4.54 -13.11 -13.74
CA GLY A 123 -5.80 -12.58 -14.23
C GLY A 123 -6.67 -11.93 -13.16
N ASN A 124 -6.20 -11.80 -11.93
CA ASN A 124 -6.90 -11.05 -10.90
C ASN A 124 -6.73 -9.54 -11.16
N PRO A 125 -7.81 -8.83 -11.54
CA PRO A 125 -7.69 -7.44 -11.98
C PRO A 125 -7.22 -6.49 -10.87
N VAL A 126 -7.44 -6.83 -9.60
CA VAL A 126 -6.94 -6.02 -8.48
C VAL A 126 -5.46 -6.25 -8.24
N TYR A 127 -4.96 -7.46 -8.47
CA TYR A 127 -3.55 -7.76 -8.29
C TYR A 127 -2.69 -7.24 -9.44
N GLU A 128 -3.25 -7.20 -10.66
CA GLU A 128 -2.54 -6.81 -11.88
C GLU A 128 -2.66 -5.30 -12.18
N TYR A 129 -3.54 -4.57 -11.47
CA TYR A 129 -3.73 -3.13 -11.64
C TYR A 129 -2.52 -2.33 -11.18
#